data_d4f344dc80274df1a895114d37ea216c
#
_entry.id   d4f344dc80274df1a895114d37ea216c
#
_cell.length_a   1.000
_cell.length_b   1.000
_cell.length_c   1.000
_cell.angle_alpha   90.00
_cell.angle_beta   90.00
_cell.angle_gamma   90.00
#
_symmetry.space_group_name_H-M   'P 1'
#
loop_
_entity.id
_entity.type
_entity.pdbx_description
1 polymer ?
#
loop_
_entity_poly.entity_id
_entity_poly.type
_entity_poly.pdbx_seq_one_letter_code
_entity_poly.pdbx_strand_id
1 'polypeptide(L)'
;MWSLPSLALAAASLAGLQFHGVLAAPTNGTHSGCCRNPLIRHEWRQLSLDQRLDYIRSVKCLMVLPSEGNDLWPGAKSRFDDFQGMHIYMTQKVHFNGPFLPWHRWMLYLYESELRNKCSYDGALPYWDVSLDNTAETFVNSPVFDNIYGVGGNGPYIEDVSDKDEFPVQKPITIPGRSGGGCIVEGPFSNHTVPMGLGLSVTSTPHCLRRDFSLPIITSALSDEVIDKTLAAATFSEFNLAIQGYSMQVSGMTLHAGLHIGIGGAVGDCADMYSSPGDPVFYFIHGALDKVWNDWQRRDWPARKTDIGGPDVIFGYPFNYTTNPAYENITLQYSLSYPNFGKDMIVADMMDIHGGPFCYEYK
;
A
#
# COMPACT_ATOMS: atom_id res chain seq x y z
N MET A 1 74.91 31.74 27.17
CA MET A 1 74.91 30.40 27.73
C MET A 1 73.72 30.27 28.66
N TRP A 2 72.61 29.85 28.19
CA TRP A 2 71.47 29.48 29.02
C TRP A 2 70.82 28.27 28.41
N SER A 3 70.85 27.15 29.08
CA SER A 3 70.30 25.88 28.69
C SER A 3 68.78 25.83 29.04
N LEU A 4 68.00 25.42 28.10
CA LEU A 4 66.56 25.09 28.27
C LEU A 4 66.39 23.57 28.51
N PRO A 5 65.52 23.18 29.44
CA PRO A 5 65.26 21.79 29.72
C PRO A 5 64.19 21.20 28.73
N SER A 6 64.42 19.97 28.33
CA SER A 6 63.55 19.17 27.49
C SER A 6 62.29 18.73 28.26
N LEU A 7 61.13 19.05 27.73
CA LEU A 7 59.85 18.47 28.17
C LEU A 7 59.58 17.17 27.40
N ALA A 8 59.50 16.09 28.10
CA ALA A 8 59.04 14.78 27.57
C ALA A 8 57.49 14.80 27.49
N LEU A 9 56.96 14.65 26.28
CA LEU A 9 55.54 14.40 26.07
C LEU A 9 55.25 12.90 26.30
N ALA A 10 54.46 12.62 27.30
CA ALA A 10 53.85 11.30 27.47
C ALA A 10 52.67 11.13 26.51
N ALA A 11 52.80 10.21 25.56
CA ALA A 11 51.72 9.80 24.70
C ALA A 11 50.76 8.85 25.44
N ALA A 12 49.58 9.31 25.77
CA ALA A 12 48.50 8.45 26.26
C ALA A 12 47.81 7.74 25.07
N SER A 13 47.99 6.45 25.00
CA SER A 13 47.32 5.56 24.05
C SER A 13 45.85 5.42 24.43
N LEU A 14 44.95 6.04 23.70
CA LEU A 14 43.50 5.75 23.72
C LEU A 14 43.26 4.41 23.02
N ALA A 15 42.98 3.37 23.77
CA ALA A 15 42.46 2.11 23.23
C ALA A 15 41.02 2.35 22.75
N GLY A 16 40.83 2.49 21.44
CA GLY A 16 39.53 2.55 20.81
C GLY A 16 38.84 1.19 20.92
N LEU A 17 37.74 1.13 21.66
CA LEU A 17 36.78 0.04 21.61
C LEU A 17 36.09 0.06 20.24
N GLN A 18 36.52 -0.80 19.35
CA GLN A 18 35.80 -1.09 18.11
C GLN A 18 34.57 -1.94 18.45
N PHE A 19 33.42 -1.34 18.50
CA PHE A 19 32.15 -2.07 18.42
C PHE A 19 32.03 -2.65 17.01
N HIS A 20 32.33 -3.92 16.86
CA HIS A 20 31.97 -4.68 15.68
C HIS A 20 30.46 -4.97 15.79
N GLY A 21 29.64 -4.10 15.22
CA GLY A 21 28.25 -4.40 14.92
C GLY A 21 28.23 -5.56 13.93
N VAL A 22 27.86 -6.74 14.40
CA VAL A 22 27.56 -7.87 13.54
C VAL A 22 26.26 -7.51 12.81
N LEU A 23 26.38 -7.00 11.59
CA LEU A 23 25.29 -6.95 10.65
C LEU A 23 24.89 -8.40 10.37
N ALA A 24 23.79 -8.85 10.96
CA ALA A 24 23.18 -10.10 10.59
C ALA A 24 22.75 -10.00 9.12
N ALA A 25 23.49 -10.67 8.23
CA ALA A 25 23.07 -10.85 6.86
C ALA A 25 21.70 -11.56 6.84
N PRO A 26 20.80 -11.23 5.89
CA PRO A 26 19.54 -11.94 5.75
C PRO A 26 19.85 -13.41 5.49
N THR A 27 19.53 -14.26 6.46
CA THR A 27 19.67 -15.70 6.31
C THR A 27 18.71 -16.16 5.23
N ASN A 28 19.23 -16.64 4.11
CA ASN A 28 18.50 -17.46 3.13
C ASN A 28 18.10 -18.77 3.82
N GLY A 29 17.01 -18.74 4.58
CA GLY A 29 16.44 -19.89 5.23
C GLY A 29 14.99 -20.04 4.78
N THR A 30 14.66 -21.19 4.24
CA THR A 30 13.30 -21.69 4.19
C THR A 30 12.79 -21.72 5.62
N HIS A 31 12.10 -20.67 6.06
CA HIS A 31 11.53 -20.60 7.40
C HIS A 31 10.34 -21.56 7.53
N SER A 32 10.60 -22.80 7.83
CA SER A 32 9.62 -23.70 8.47
C SER A 32 9.52 -23.40 9.99
N GLY A 33 9.81 -22.16 10.38
CA GLY A 33 9.77 -21.72 11.77
C GLY A 33 8.36 -21.34 12.16
N CYS A 34 7.83 -21.98 13.21
CA CYS A 34 6.59 -21.58 13.86
C CYS A 34 6.69 -20.10 14.24
N CYS A 35 5.72 -19.26 13.78
CA CYS A 35 5.60 -17.85 14.14
C CYS A 35 5.29 -17.74 15.64
N ARG A 36 6.31 -17.49 16.48
CA ARG A 36 6.16 -17.46 17.94
C ARG A 36 5.88 -16.07 18.51
N ASN A 37 6.35 -15.04 17.84
CA ASN A 37 6.21 -13.63 18.25
C ASN A 37 5.79 -12.81 17.03
N PRO A 38 4.51 -12.83 16.66
CA PRO A 38 4.04 -12.08 15.51
C PRO A 38 4.16 -10.57 15.74
N LEU A 39 4.45 -9.84 14.69
CA LEU A 39 4.24 -8.40 14.66
C LEU A 39 2.73 -8.13 14.75
N ILE A 40 2.34 -7.19 15.60
CA ILE A 40 0.92 -6.85 15.77
C ILE A 40 0.58 -5.64 14.90
N ARG A 41 -0.19 -5.88 13.85
CA ARG A 41 -0.77 -4.83 13.03
C ARG A 41 -2.04 -4.33 13.69
N HIS A 42 -1.94 -3.15 14.30
CA HIS A 42 -3.05 -2.50 15.00
C HIS A 42 -3.91 -1.68 14.03
N GLU A 43 -5.20 -1.59 14.35
CA GLU A 43 -6.06 -0.57 13.75
C GLU A 43 -5.53 0.82 14.13
N TRP A 44 -5.59 1.77 13.16
CA TRP A 44 -4.99 3.09 13.30
C TRP A 44 -5.40 3.82 14.58
N ARG A 45 -6.67 3.71 14.99
CA ARG A 45 -7.20 4.32 16.23
C ARG A 45 -6.62 3.75 17.51
N GLN A 46 -6.13 2.52 17.48
CA GLN A 46 -5.55 1.84 18.64
C GLN A 46 -4.11 2.28 18.91
N LEU A 47 -3.44 2.90 17.92
CA LEU A 47 -2.10 3.44 18.10
C LEU A 47 -2.15 4.70 18.95
N SER A 48 -1.19 4.85 19.88
CA SER A 48 -0.96 6.12 20.56
C SER A 48 -0.55 7.21 19.57
N LEU A 49 -0.69 8.48 19.95
CA LEU A 49 -0.28 9.60 19.09
C LEU A 49 1.20 9.52 18.73
N ASP A 50 2.06 9.12 19.68
CA ASP A 50 3.49 8.94 19.42
C ASP A 50 3.77 7.82 18.42
N GLN A 51 3.04 6.71 18.48
CA GLN A 51 3.17 5.61 17.53
C GLN A 51 2.72 6.04 16.12
N ARG A 52 1.64 6.83 16.01
CA ARG A 52 1.20 7.41 14.73
C ARG A 52 2.26 8.36 14.16
N LEU A 53 2.85 9.22 14.99
CA LEU A 53 3.94 10.11 14.59
C LEU A 53 5.18 9.33 14.15
N ASP A 54 5.51 8.23 14.82
CA ASP A 54 6.64 7.37 14.44
C ASP A 54 6.41 6.73 13.06
N TYR A 55 5.19 6.24 12.79
CA TYR A 55 4.83 5.75 11.45
C TYR A 55 4.99 6.86 10.39
N ILE A 56 4.39 8.04 10.62
CA ILE A 56 4.46 9.19 9.70
C ILE A 56 5.92 9.61 9.47
N ARG A 57 6.73 9.69 10.53
CA ARG A 57 8.17 9.96 10.44
C ARG A 57 8.88 8.95 9.55
N SER A 58 8.55 7.67 9.70
CA SER A 58 9.19 6.58 8.96
C SER A 58 8.81 6.60 7.48
N VAL A 59 7.55 6.94 7.16
CA VAL A 59 7.13 7.16 5.76
C VAL A 59 7.90 8.34 5.15
N LYS A 60 7.99 9.47 5.87
CA LYS A 60 8.79 10.63 5.41
C LYS A 60 10.28 10.30 5.25
N CYS A 61 10.84 9.46 6.10
CA CYS A 61 12.20 8.97 5.94
C CYS A 61 12.34 8.21 4.61
N LEU A 62 11.41 7.31 4.30
CA LEU A 62 11.44 6.55 3.05
C LEU A 62 11.31 7.47 1.81
N MET A 63 10.59 8.59 1.94
CA MET A 63 10.43 9.61 0.90
C MET A 63 11.69 10.46 0.65
N VAL A 64 12.70 10.42 1.54
CA VAL A 64 13.97 11.13 1.35
C VAL A 64 15.15 10.22 1.09
N LEU A 65 15.04 8.92 1.33
CA LEU A 65 16.05 7.96 0.93
C LEU A 65 16.10 7.85 -0.59
N PRO A 66 17.28 7.78 -1.22
CA PRO A 66 17.39 7.70 -2.67
C PRO A 66 16.66 6.50 -3.25
N SER A 67 16.08 6.65 -4.44
CA SER A 67 15.56 5.54 -5.23
C SER A 67 16.67 4.52 -5.53
N GLU A 68 16.32 3.25 -5.47
CA GLU A 68 17.17 2.12 -5.88
C GLU A 68 16.67 1.51 -7.21
N GLY A 69 15.59 2.06 -7.80
CA GLY A 69 14.91 1.54 -8.98
C GLY A 69 15.02 2.38 -10.25
N ASN A 70 15.92 3.37 -10.30
CA ASN A 70 16.01 4.34 -11.40
C ASN A 70 16.25 3.70 -12.79
N ASP A 71 16.83 2.52 -12.86
CA ASP A 71 17.02 1.81 -14.13
C ASP A 71 15.68 1.28 -14.71
N LEU A 72 14.69 1.03 -13.87
CA LEU A 72 13.38 0.52 -14.24
C LEU A 72 12.33 1.65 -14.34
N TRP A 73 12.40 2.61 -13.41
CA TRP A 73 11.49 3.76 -13.32
C TRP A 73 12.27 5.06 -13.09
N PRO A 74 12.73 5.67 -14.19
CA PRO A 74 13.65 6.82 -14.13
C PRO A 74 13.01 8.08 -13.51
N GLY A 75 11.68 8.10 -13.35
CA GLY A 75 10.99 9.19 -12.67
C GLY A 75 11.12 9.16 -11.15
N ALA A 76 11.39 7.99 -10.55
CA ALA A 76 11.51 7.85 -9.10
C ALA A 76 12.64 8.71 -8.53
N LYS A 77 12.40 9.35 -7.37
CA LYS A 77 13.37 10.19 -6.65
C LYS A 77 13.74 9.57 -5.32
N SER A 78 12.85 8.80 -4.74
CA SER A 78 13.01 8.23 -3.40
C SER A 78 12.72 6.74 -3.39
N ARG A 79 13.08 6.09 -2.28
CA ARG A 79 12.74 4.70 -2.04
C ARG A 79 11.24 4.48 -1.91
N PHE A 80 10.50 5.49 -1.44
CA PHE A 80 9.03 5.49 -1.46
C PHE A 80 8.49 5.42 -2.90
N ASP A 81 9.07 6.17 -3.82
CA ASP A 81 8.65 6.20 -5.22
C ASP A 81 8.97 4.89 -5.94
N ASP A 82 9.93 4.09 -5.45
CA ASP A 82 10.21 2.77 -6.02
C ASP A 82 9.00 1.84 -5.89
N PHE A 83 8.21 1.96 -4.81
CA PHE A 83 6.94 1.21 -4.66
C PHE A 83 5.90 1.68 -5.67
N GLN A 84 5.82 2.99 -5.92
CA GLN A 84 4.95 3.52 -6.97
C GLN A 84 5.38 3.00 -8.35
N GLY A 85 6.68 3.05 -8.66
CA GLY A 85 7.21 2.55 -9.92
C GLY A 85 6.98 1.06 -10.13
N MET A 86 7.20 0.24 -9.10
CA MET A 86 6.90 -1.19 -9.14
C MET A 86 5.41 -1.45 -9.41
N HIS A 87 4.52 -0.71 -8.74
CA HIS A 87 3.09 -0.87 -8.92
C HIS A 87 2.65 -0.46 -10.32
N ILE A 88 3.13 0.69 -10.86
CA ILE A 88 2.87 1.11 -12.25
C ILE A 88 3.26 -0.01 -13.22
N TYR A 89 4.46 -0.57 -13.05
CA TYR A 89 5.00 -1.60 -13.94
C TYR A 89 4.21 -2.91 -13.86
N MET A 90 3.72 -3.27 -12.67
CA MET A 90 3.03 -4.55 -12.44
C MET A 90 1.50 -4.47 -12.57
N THR A 91 0.92 -3.29 -12.62
CA THR A 91 -0.54 -3.06 -12.47
C THR A 91 -1.40 -4.01 -13.32
N GLN A 92 -1.10 -4.16 -14.60
CA GLN A 92 -1.89 -5.03 -15.51
C GLN A 92 -1.76 -6.52 -15.19
N LYS A 93 -0.73 -6.91 -14.43
CA LYS A 93 -0.50 -8.30 -14.01
C LYS A 93 -1.11 -8.63 -12.66
N VAL A 94 -1.55 -7.60 -11.91
CA VAL A 94 -1.94 -7.76 -10.51
C VAL A 94 -3.27 -7.07 -10.15
N HIS A 95 -4.04 -6.61 -11.15
CA HIS A 95 -5.38 -6.03 -10.94
C HIS A 95 -6.41 -6.69 -11.85
N PHE A 96 -7.66 -6.76 -11.36
CA PHE A 96 -8.79 -7.40 -12.02
C PHE A 96 -8.43 -8.81 -12.52
N ASN A 97 -7.77 -9.55 -11.65
CA ASN A 97 -7.27 -10.90 -11.89
C ASN A 97 -7.05 -11.65 -10.56
N GLY A 98 -6.60 -12.91 -10.64
CA GLY A 98 -6.35 -13.76 -9.47
C GLY A 98 -5.16 -13.30 -8.59
N PRO A 99 -4.03 -12.83 -9.14
CA PRO A 99 -2.85 -12.39 -8.38
C PRO A 99 -3.06 -11.20 -7.45
N PHE A 100 -4.15 -10.45 -7.55
CA PHE A 100 -4.36 -9.17 -6.87
C PHE A 100 -4.04 -9.21 -5.37
N LEU A 101 -4.77 -9.98 -4.57
CA LEU A 101 -4.58 -10.02 -3.11
C LEU A 101 -3.22 -10.61 -2.71
N PRO A 102 -2.78 -11.76 -3.25
CA PRO A 102 -1.47 -12.29 -2.91
C PRO A 102 -0.31 -11.34 -3.19
N TRP A 103 -0.35 -10.64 -4.33
CA TRP A 103 0.69 -9.71 -4.71
C TRP A 103 0.75 -8.49 -3.78
N HIS A 104 -0.40 -7.89 -3.47
CA HIS A 104 -0.46 -6.73 -2.58
C HIS A 104 -0.09 -7.09 -1.14
N ARG A 105 -0.41 -8.29 -0.64
CA ARG A 105 0.06 -8.77 0.67
C ARG A 105 1.59 -8.73 0.78
N TRP A 106 2.29 -9.20 -0.25
CA TRP A 106 3.75 -9.16 -0.25
C TRP A 106 4.29 -7.74 -0.42
N MET A 107 3.67 -6.92 -1.26
CA MET A 107 4.03 -5.50 -1.39
C MET A 107 3.95 -4.77 -0.04
N LEU A 108 2.90 -5.00 0.73
CA LEU A 108 2.75 -4.44 2.09
C LEU A 108 3.85 -4.93 3.04
N TYR A 109 4.22 -6.20 2.96
CA TYR A 109 5.31 -6.76 3.75
C TYR A 109 6.67 -6.14 3.38
N LEU A 110 6.93 -5.97 2.09
CA LEU A 110 8.14 -5.27 1.62
C LEU A 110 8.18 -3.83 2.12
N TYR A 111 7.05 -3.12 2.02
CA TYR A 111 6.94 -1.74 2.51
C TYR A 111 7.18 -1.65 4.03
N GLU A 112 6.53 -2.48 4.83
CA GLU A 112 6.76 -2.59 6.27
C GLU A 112 8.23 -2.89 6.60
N SER A 113 8.83 -3.80 5.84
CA SER A 113 10.25 -4.17 6.00
C SER A 113 11.19 -3.01 5.71
N GLU A 114 10.93 -2.22 4.67
CA GLU A 114 11.73 -1.02 4.34
C GLU A 114 11.60 0.07 5.42
N LEU A 115 10.38 0.33 5.92
CA LEU A 115 10.17 1.25 7.04
C LEU A 115 10.97 0.82 8.28
N ARG A 116 10.93 -0.45 8.62
CA ARG A 116 11.62 -1.00 9.80
C ARG A 116 13.13 -1.02 9.62
N ASN A 117 13.62 -1.51 8.48
CA ASN A 117 15.04 -1.74 8.27
C ASN A 117 15.81 -0.47 7.90
N LYS A 118 15.19 0.46 7.15
CA LYS A 118 15.86 1.67 6.65
C LYS A 118 15.50 2.92 7.42
N CYS A 119 14.32 2.96 8.05
CA CYS A 119 13.79 4.15 8.70
C CYS A 119 13.58 3.99 10.22
N SER A 120 14.09 2.90 10.81
CA SER A 120 14.01 2.63 12.25
C SER A 120 12.56 2.73 12.80
N TYR A 121 11.61 2.19 12.04
CA TYR A 121 10.24 2.07 12.50
C TYR A 121 10.11 0.89 13.46
N ASP A 122 9.72 1.14 14.69
CA ASP A 122 9.61 0.10 15.71
C ASP A 122 8.29 -0.68 15.64
N GLY A 123 7.25 -0.07 15.06
CA GLY A 123 5.93 -0.66 14.93
C GLY A 123 5.80 -1.74 13.86
N ALA A 124 4.59 -2.27 13.73
CA ALA A 124 4.13 -3.02 12.56
C ALA A 124 3.27 -2.11 11.67
N LEU A 125 3.08 -2.49 10.41
CA LEU A 125 2.24 -1.74 9.48
C LEU A 125 0.82 -1.60 10.06
N PRO A 126 0.33 -0.38 10.33
CA PRO A 126 -1.03 -0.19 10.81
C PRO A 126 -2.04 -0.50 9.68
N TYR A 127 -3.26 -0.85 10.06
CA TYR A 127 -4.35 -0.95 9.10
C TYR A 127 -5.49 0.01 9.45
N TRP A 128 -6.35 0.23 8.48
CA TRP A 128 -7.57 1.01 8.62
C TRP A 128 -8.77 0.07 8.63
N ASP A 129 -9.53 0.06 9.72
CA ASP A 129 -10.83 -0.59 9.74
C ASP A 129 -11.86 0.32 9.07
N VAL A 130 -12.08 0.09 7.80
CA VAL A 130 -12.97 0.92 6.96
C VAL A 130 -14.43 0.82 7.37
N SER A 131 -14.82 -0.22 8.12
CA SER A 131 -16.18 -0.36 8.64
C SER A 131 -16.53 0.70 9.68
N LEU A 132 -15.51 1.27 10.34
CA LEU A 132 -15.68 2.37 11.29
C LEU A 132 -15.89 3.73 10.63
N ASP A 133 -15.67 3.81 9.31
CA ASP A 133 -15.74 5.04 8.50
C ASP A 133 -16.68 4.91 7.30
N ASN A 134 -17.72 4.10 7.42
CA ASN A 134 -18.66 3.77 6.35
C ASN A 134 -19.82 4.78 6.20
N THR A 135 -19.84 5.85 6.97
CA THR A 135 -20.79 6.98 6.82
C THR A 135 -20.07 8.24 6.38
N ALA A 136 -20.80 9.21 5.82
CA ALA A 136 -20.21 10.50 5.43
C ALA A 136 -19.56 11.23 6.62
N GLU A 137 -20.20 11.18 7.80
CA GLU A 137 -19.71 11.84 9.01
C GLU A 137 -18.43 11.15 9.55
N THR A 138 -18.45 9.82 9.68
CA THR A 138 -17.32 9.08 10.23
C THR A 138 -16.12 9.14 9.29
N PHE A 139 -16.36 9.11 7.95
CA PHE A 139 -15.29 9.18 6.97
C PHE A 139 -14.52 10.51 7.01
N VAL A 140 -15.23 11.66 6.98
CA VAL A 140 -14.55 12.97 7.00
C VAL A 140 -13.85 13.25 8.32
N ASN A 141 -14.28 12.62 9.41
CA ASN A 141 -13.69 12.73 10.74
C ASN A 141 -12.75 11.55 11.07
N SER A 142 -12.46 10.70 10.09
CA SER A 142 -11.55 9.57 10.31
C SER A 142 -10.17 10.05 10.76
N PRO A 143 -9.60 9.49 11.82
CA PRO A 143 -8.25 9.84 12.26
C PRO A 143 -7.16 9.43 11.24
N VAL A 144 -7.47 8.64 10.23
CA VAL A 144 -6.57 8.39 9.10
C VAL A 144 -6.30 9.69 8.33
N PHE A 145 -7.30 10.58 8.23
CA PHE A 145 -7.19 11.86 7.52
C PHE A 145 -6.84 13.05 8.44
N ASP A 146 -6.48 12.80 9.70
CA ASP A 146 -6.05 13.86 10.62
C ASP A 146 -4.81 14.60 10.08
N ASN A 147 -4.77 15.93 10.25
CA ASN A 147 -3.72 16.79 9.72
C ASN A 147 -2.41 16.78 10.54
N ILE A 148 -2.39 16.14 11.70
CA ILE A 148 -1.21 16.03 12.56
C ILE A 148 -0.82 14.56 12.73
N TYR A 149 -1.79 13.73 13.09
CA TYR A 149 -1.62 12.35 13.48
C TYR A 149 -2.20 11.37 12.45
N GLY A 150 -2.43 11.80 11.22
CA GLY A 150 -2.92 11.02 10.09
C GLY A 150 -2.12 11.32 8.82
N VAL A 151 -2.71 11.03 7.68
CA VAL A 151 -2.08 11.27 6.38
C VAL A 151 -2.54 12.57 5.70
N GLY A 152 -3.30 13.40 6.43
CA GLY A 152 -3.93 14.60 5.88
C GLY A 152 -5.25 14.32 5.16
N GLY A 153 -6.07 15.34 5.04
CA GLY A 153 -7.43 15.26 4.51
C GLY A 153 -7.53 15.46 2.99
N ASN A 154 -8.65 16.06 2.59
CA ASN A 154 -8.96 16.37 1.20
C ASN A 154 -8.19 17.58 0.67
N GLY A 155 -8.04 17.69 -0.65
CA GLY A 155 -7.59 18.92 -1.30
C GLY A 155 -8.72 19.96 -1.39
N PRO A 156 -8.42 21.25 -1.65
CA PRO A 156 -9.42 22.25 -1.99
C PRO A 156 -10.23 21.82 -3.20
N TYR A 157 -11.54 22.17 -3.20
CA TYR A 157 -12.40 21.86 -4.34
C TYR A 157 -11.97 22.64 -5.60
N ILE A 158 -11.85 21.92 -6.72
CA ILE A 158 -11.69 22.47 -8.06
C ILE A 158 -12.85 22.01 -8.93
N GLU A 159 -13.50 22.96 -9.61
CA GLU A 159 -14.69 22.69 -10.44
C GLU A 159 -14.30 22.06 -11.77
N ASP A 160 -13.35 22.68 -12.47
CA ASP A 160 -12.90 22.24 -13.78
C ASP A 160 -11.84 21.15 -13.68
N VAL A 161 -12.19 19.98 -14.19
CA VAL A 161 -11.32 18.80 -14.26
C VAL A 161 -11.20 18.27 -15.69
N SER A 162 -11.61 19.08 -16.68
CA SER A 162 -11.69 18.68 -18.08
C SER A 162 -10.35 18.34 -18.74
N ASP A 163 -9.26 18.95 -18.27
CA ASP A 163 -7.89 18.70 -18.74
C ASP A 163 -7.21 17.51 -18.05
N LYS A 164 -7.94 16.79 -17.22
CA LYS A 164 -7.43 15.71 -16.39
C LYS A 164 -7.95 14.35 -16.84
N ASP A 165 -8.16 14.18 -18.13
CA ASP A 165 -8.72 13.00 -18.80
C ASP A 165 -7.85 11.74 -18.67
N GLU A 166 -7.49 11.35 -17.46
CA GLU A 166 -6.54 10.25 -17.33
C GLU A 166 -7.04 9.05 -16.52
N PHE A 167 -8.35 8.85 -16.49
CA PHE A 167 -8.86 7.53 -16.19
C PHE A 167 -8.62 6.62 -17.39
N PRO A 168 -7.76 5.60 -17.31
CA PRO A 168 -7.44 4.74 -18.46
C PRO A 168 -8.60 3.84 -18.91
N VAL A 169 -9.82 4.05 -18.39
CA VAL A 169 -10.99 3.24 -18.68
C VAL A 169 -12.07 4.11 -19.31
N GLN A 170 -12.21 3.93 -20.62
CA GLN A 170 -13.30 4.33 -21.52
C GLN A 170 -14.34 5.30 -20.95
N LYS A 171 -14.23 6.58 -21.27
CA LYS A 171 -15.09 7.74 -20.94
C LYS A 171 -15.00 8.20 -19.49
N PRO A 172 -15.03 9.51 -19.24
CA PRO A 172 -15.00 10.01 -17.89
C PRO A 172 -16.17 9.43 -17.09
N ILE A 173 -15.83 8.63 -16.07
CA ILE A 173 -16.81 8.24 -15.05
C ILE A 173 -17.20 9.53 -14.34
N THR A 174 -18.47 9.90 -14.39
CA THR A 174 -18.95 11.01 -13.60
C THR A 174 -18.88 10.61 -12.13
N ILE A 175 -17.98 11.25 -11.39
CA ILE A 175 -17.80 11.02 -9.95
C ILE A 175 -18.84 11.85 -9.19
N PRO A 176 -19.80 11.22 -8.50
CA PRO A 176 -20.83 11.96 -7.78
C PRO A 176 -20.27 12.61 -6.52
N GLY A 177 -20.73 13.82 -6.19
CA GLY A 177 -20.44 14.47 -4.90
C GLY A 177 -18.97 14.73 -4.62
N ARG A 178 -18.19 15.03 -5.65
CA ARG A 178 -16.77 15.44 -5.51
C ARG A 178 -16.67 16.65 -4.59
N SER A 179 -15.60 16.69 -3.79
CA SER A 179 -15.41 17.78 -2.81
C SER A 179 -13.97 18.30 -2.71
N GLY A 180 -13.08 17.87 -3.61
CA GLY A 180 -11.66 18.19 -3.60
C GLY A 180 -11.08 18.38 -4.99
N GLY A 181 -9.87 17.83 -5.22
CA GLY A 181 -9.18 17.80 -6.51
C GLY A 181 -7.96 18.73 -6.60
N GLY A 182 -7.85 19.71 -5.72
CA GLY A 182 -6.64 20.52 -5.58
C GLY A 182 -5.54 19.81 -4.80
N CYS A 183 -4.35 20.44 -4.76
CA CYS A 183 -3.23 19.95 -3.95
C CYS A 183 -3.61 19.92 -2.46
N ILE A 184 -3.17 18.89 -1.74
CA ILE A 184 -3.30 18.84 -0.28
C ILE A 184 -2.45 19.97 0.32
N VAL A 185 -3.08 20.85 1.10
CA VAL A 185 -2.43 22.05 1.68
C VAL A 185 -2.12 21.90 3.16
N GLU A 186 -2.69 20.90 3.83
CA GLU A 186 -2.51 20.61 5.25
C GLU A 186 -2.13 19.15 5.47
N GLY A 187 -1.54 18.88 6.61
CA GLY A 187 -1.13 17.53 6.98
C GLY A 187 0.34 17.23 6.73
N PRO A 188 0.79 16.07 7.21
CA PRO A 188 2.22 15.73 7.18
C PRO A 188 2.78 15.55 5.75
N PHE A 189 1.93 15.33 4.76
CA PHE A 189 2.31 15.11 3.36
C PHE A 189 1.90 16.24 2.41
N SER A 190 1.49 17.41 2.94
CA SER A 190 1.07 18.57 2.12
C SER A 190 2.14 19.11 1.15
N ASN A 191 3.42 18.89 1.46
CA ASN A 191 4.52 19.27 0.58
C ASN A 191 5.09 18.10 -0.24
N HIS A 192 4.40 16.95 -0.25
CA HIS A 192 4.83 15.81 -1.05
C HIS A 192 4.61 16.09 -2.53
N THR A 193 5.66 15.86 -3.30
CA THR A 193 5.63 15.87 -4.77
C THR A 193 5.61 14.43 -5.24
N VAL A 194 4.55 14.04 -5.92
CA VAL A 194 4.43 12.75 -6.60
C VAL A 194 5.24 12.84 -7.89
N PRO A 195 6.31 12.04 -8.07
CA PRO A 195 7.24 12.28 -9.17
C PRO A 195 6.86 11.60 -10.48
N MET A 196 5.95 10.61 -10.45
CA MET A 196 5.55 9.79 -11.60
C MET A 196 4.04 9.66 -11.68
N GLY A 197 3.54 9.18 -12.81
CA GLY A 197 2.09 9.06 -13.08
C GLY A 197 1.65 10.37 -13.79
N LEU A 198 0.41 10.58 -14.14
CA LEU A 198 -0.68 9.61 -13.99
C LEU A 198 -0.54 8.47 -15.03
N GLY A 199 -1.30 7.39 -14.87
CA GLY A 199 -1.29 6.26 -15.78
C GLY A 199 0.02 5.45 -15.78
N LEU A 200 0.38 4.89 -16.93
CA LEU A 200 1.53 3.97 -17.10
C LEU A 200 2.90 4.65 -17.06
N SER A 201 2.97 5.97 -16.87
CA SER A 201 4.25 6.68 -16.97
C SER A 201 5.15 6.43 -15.76
N VAL A 202 6.31 5.84 -16.00
CA VAL A 202 7.41 5.71 -15.03
C VAL A 202 8.50 6.77 -15.22
N THR A 203 8.27 7.73 -16.12
CA THR A 203 9.13 8.89 -16.32
C THR A 203 8.73 10.04 -15.37
N SER A 204 9.56 11.07 -15.32
CA SER A 204 9.32 12.21 -14.41
C SER A 204 8.14 13.08 -14.90
N THR A 205 7.08 13.11 -14.11
CA THR A 205 5.87 13.91 -14.30
C THR A 205 5.45 14.56 -12.95
N PRO A 206 6.35 15.38 -12.35
CA PRO A 206 6.16 15.82 -10.97
C PRO A 206 4.92 16.70 -10.82
N HIS A 207 4.11 16.38 -9.82
CA HIS A 207 2.91 17.13 -9.44
C HIS A 207 2.68 17.05 -7.93
N CYS A 208 1.83 17.91 -7.38
CA CYS A 208 1.48 17.87 -5.97
C CYS A 208 0.52 16.73 -5.68
N LEU A 209 0.61 16.16 -4.50
CA LEU A 209 -0.35 15.16 -4.03
C LEU A 209 -1.77 15.75 -3.97
N ARG A 210 -2.75 15.06 -4.56
CA ARG A 210 -4.16 15.47 -4.67
C ARG A 210 -5.08 14.39 -4.13
N ARG A 211 -6.17 14.85 -3.49
CA ARG A 211 -7.32 14.00 -3.16
C ARG A 211 -8.61 14.74 -3.51
N ASP A 212 -9.65 13.97 -3.83
CA ASP A 212 -10.93 14.48 -4.30
C ASP A 212 -12.06 13.60 -3.76
N PHE A 213 -12.37 13.73 -2.48
CA PHE A 213 -13.29 12.85 -1.79
C PHE A 213 -14.69 12.85 -2.44
N SER A 214 -15.22 11.64 -2.62
CA SER A 214 -16.61 11.39 -3.03
C SER A 214 -17.33 10.57 -1.95
N LEU A 215 -18.05 11.25 -1.07
CA LEU A 215 -18.80 10.60 0.01
C LEU A 215 -19.88 9.63 -0.51
N PRO A 216 -20.62 9.91 -1.61
CA PRO A 216 -21.56 8.94 -2.15
C PRO A 216 -20.92 7.61 -2.55
N ILE A 217 -19.69 7.64 -3.10
CA ILE A 217 -18.97 6.40 -3.45
C ILE A 217 -18.52 5.69 -2.17
N ILE A 218 -17.92 6.39 -1.22
CA ILE A 218 -17.47 5.84 0.05
C ILE A 218 -18.63 5.14 0.77
N THR A 219 -19.73 5.83 1.02
CA THR A 219 -20.85 5.28 1.78
C THR A 219 -21.53 4.10 1.09
N SER A 220 -21.55 4.07 -0.24
CA SER A 220 -22.07 2.94 -1.00
C SER A 220 -21.13 1.74 -0.97
N ALA A 221 -19.84 1.95 -1.22
CA ALA A 221 -18.85 0.88 -1.38
C ALA A 221 -18.41 0.28 -0.04
N LEU A 222 -18.51 1.03 1.06
CA LEU A 222 -18.16 0.59 2.41
C LEU A 222 -19.38 0.25 3.27
N SER A 223 -20.58 0.14 2.68
CA SER A 223 -21.77 -0.22 3.45
C SER A 223 -21.63 -1.60 4.10
N ASP A 224 -22.27 -1.80 5.25
CA ASP A 224 -22.27 -3.07 5.97
C ASP A 224 -22.72 -4.21 5.04
N GLU A 225 -23.71 -3.95 4.15
CA GLU A 225 -24.18 -4.92 3.16
C GLU A 225 -23.05 -5.37 2.22
N VAL A 226 -22.23 -4.45 1.72
CA VAL A 226 -21.10 -4.77 0.83
C VAL A 226 -20.03 -5.56 1.58
N ILE A 227 -19.70 -5.17 2.81
CA ILE A 227 -18.72 -5.85 3.66
C ILE A 227 -19.20 -7.26 3.98
N ASP A 228 -20.43 -7.41 4.44
CA ASP A 228 -21.01 -8.71 4.81
C ASP A 228 -21.10 -9.64 3.60
N LYS A 229 -21.55 -9.13 2.45
CA LYS A 229 -21.58 -9.89 1.20
C LYS A 229 -20.21 -10.36 0.76
N THR A 230 -19.19 -9.48 0.87
CA THR A 230 -17.80 -9.82 0.55
C THR A 230 -17.29 -10.94 1.44
N LEU A 231 -17.50 -10.84 2.76
CA LEU A 231 -17.07 -11.85 3.72
C LEU A 231 -17.87 -13.15 3.66
N ALA A 232 -19.07 -13.14 3.06
CA ALA A 232 -19.90 -14.33 2.84
C ALA A 232 -19.52 -15.13 1.59
N ALA A 233 -18.62 -14.62 0.74
CA ALA A 233 -18.18 -15.31 -0.47
C ALA A 233 -17.69 -16.74 -0.17
N ALA A 234 -18.16 -17.71 -0.98
CA ALA A 234 -17.90 -19.12 -0.73
C ALA A 234 -16.48 -19.54 -1.16
N THR A 235 -15.97 -18.93 -2.24
CA THR A 235 -14.66 -19.23 -2.84
C THR A 235 -13.78 -17.99 -2.92
N PHE A 236 -12.45 -18.18 -3.07
CA PHE A 236 -11.52 -17.09 -3.29
C PHE A 236 -11.87 -16.27 -4.55
N SER A 237 -12.27 -16.91 -5.64
CA SER A 237 -12.62 -16.20 -6.87
C SER A 237 -13.82 -15.26 -6.68
N GLU A 238 -14.86 -15.70 -5.94
CA GLU A 238 -16.00 -14.85 -5.58
C GLU A 238 -15.60 -13.73 -4.62
N PHE A 239 -14.77 -14.04 -3.62
CA PHE A 239 -14.24 -13.07 -2.67
C PHE A 239 -13.39 -12.00 -3.38
N ASN A 240 -12.49 -12.41 -4.24
CA ASN A 240 -11.59 -11.53 -4.98
C ASN A 240 -12.35 -10.60 -5.94
N LEU A 241 -13.41 -11.12 -6.59
CA LEU A 241 -14.33 -10.29 -7.39
C LEU A 241 -15.07 -9.28 -6.51
N ALA A 242 -15.59 -9.71 -5.35
CA ALA A 242 -16.29 -8.85 -4.42
C ALA A 242 -15.38 -7.75 -3.84
N ILE A 243 -14.11 -8.02 -3.61
CA ILE A 243 -13.11 -7.04 -3.17
C ILE A 243 -12.84 -6.00 -4.26
N GLN A 244 -12.55 -6.43 -5.48
CA GLN A 244 -12.09 -5.53 -6.55
C GLN A 244 -13.24 -4.75 -7.19
N GLY A 245 -14.45 -5.28 -7.17
CA GLY A 245 -15.67 -4.68 -7.75
C GLY A 245 -16.30 -5.52 -8.83
N TYR A 246 -17.58 -5.31 -9.06
CA TYR A 246 -18.40 -6.07 -10.03
C TYR A 246 -18.44 -5.44 -11.40
N SER A 247 -18.03 -4.19 -11.53
CA SER A 247 -17.93 -3.45 -12.80
C SER A 247 -17.06 -2.21 -12.64
N MET A 248 -16.70 -1.60 -13.78
CA MET A 248 -16.00 -0.30 -13.81
C MET A 248 -16.95 0.90 -13.63
N GLN A 249 -18.24 0.66 -13.46
CA GLN A 249 -19.23 1.72 -13.16
C GLN A 249 -19.32 1.94 -11.65
N VAL A 250 -19.69 3.16 -11.23
CA VAL A 250 -19.83 3.53 -9.81
C VAL A 250 -20.72 2.54 -9.04
N SER A 251 -21.83 2.10 -9.66
CA SER A 251 -22.76 1.14 -9.05
C SER A 251 -22.19 -0.27 -8.83
N GLY A 252 -21.07 -0.60 -9.45
CA GLY A 252 -20.38 -1.89 -9.28
C GLY A 252 -19.13 -1.81 -8.42
N MET A 253 -18.76 -0.62 -7.96
CA MET A 253 -17.61 -0.43 -7.09
C MET A 253 -17.89 -1.02 -5.71
N THR A 254 -16.91 -1.69 -5.16
CA THR A 254 -16.91 -2.27 -3.82
C THR A 254 -15.66 -1.84 -3.07
N LEU A 255 -15.24 -2.54 -2.04
CA LEU A 255 -14.18 -2.11 -1.13
C LEU A 255 -12.95 -1.49 -1.84
N HIS A 256 -12.32 -2.20 -2.75
CA HIS A 256 -11.08 -1.71 -3.39
C HIS A 256 -11.34 -0.51 -4.32
N ALA A 257 -12.17 -0.69 -5.35
CA ALA A 257 -12.47 0.40 -6.29
C ALA A 257 -13.14 1.58 -5.59
N GLY A 258 -14.02 1.31 -4.62
CA GLY A 258 -14.72 2.33 -3.84
C GLY A 258 -13.79 3.16 -2.97
N LEU A 259 -12.79 2.56 -2.32
CA LEU A 259 -11.79 3.30 -1.55
C LEU A 259 -10.91 4.16 -2.46
N HIS A 260 -10.37 3.58 -3.53
CA HIS A 260 -9.53 4.32 -4.47
C HIS A 260 -10.27 5.50 -5.11
N ILE A 261 -11.43 5.25 -5.70
CA ILE A 261 -12.22 6.28 -6.38
C ILE A 261 -12.91 7.22 -5.39
N GLY A 262 -13.35 6.72 -4.24
CA GLY A 262 -13.98 7.54 -3.21
C GLY A 262 -13.02 8.53 -2.55
N ILE A 263 -11.71 8.22 -2.49
CA ILE A 263 -10.66 9.11 -1.96
C ILE A 263 -10.06 9.99 -3.06
N GLY A 264 -9.78 9.40 -4.21
CA GLY A 264 -9.12 10.10 -5.31
C GLY A 264 -10.07 10.85 -6.24
N GLY A 265 -11.37 10.48 -6.28
CA GLY A 265 -12.37 11.15 -7.11
C GLY A 265 -12.04 11.14 -8.60
N ALA A 266 -12.13 12.30 -9.21
CA ALA A 266 -11.84 12.48 -10.64
C ALA A 266 -10.37 12.78 -10.94
N VAL A 267 -9.62 13.34 -10.00
CA VAL A 267 -8.28 13.91 -10.28
C VAL A 267 -7.26 13.69 -9.17
N GLY A 268 -7.61 12.97 -8.10
CA GLY A 268 -6.70 12.67 -7.02
C GLY A 268 -5.85 11.44 -7.33
N ASP A 269 -4.61 11.43 -6.83
CA ASP A 269 -3.62 10.39 -7.08
C ASP A 269 -4.09 9.00 -6.69
N CYS A 270 -4.84 8.90 -5.60
CA CYS A 270 -5.36 7.64 -5.09
C CYS A 270 -6.32 6.93 -6.08
N ALA A 271 -6.98 7.67 -6.99
CA ALA A 271 -7.88 7.11 -7.99
C ALA A 271 -7.16 6.54 -9.22
N ASP A 272 -5.91 6.88 -9.44
CA ASP A 272 -5.16 6.35 -10.57
C ASP A 272 -4.79 4.88 -10.34
N MET A 273 -5.29 3.99 -11.20
CA MET A 273 -5.10 2.55 -11.07
C MET A 273 -3.61 2.14 -11.08
N TYR A 274 -2.75 2.94 -11.71
CA TYR A 274 -1.33 2.64 -11.90
C TYR A 274 -0.47 3.28 -10.81
N SER A 275 -0.64 4.58 -10.59
CA SER A 275 0.29 5.39 -9.80
C SER A 275 -0.18 5.68 -8.37
N SER A 276 -1.31 5.14 -7.94
CA SER A 276 -1.91 5.35 -6.61
C SER A 276 -0.99 5.17 -5.39
N PRO A 277 0.08 4.31 -5.40
CA PRO A 277 1.01 4.25 -4.28
C PRO A 277 1.83 5.53 -4.03
N GLY A 278 1.78 6.50 -4.93
CA GLY A 278 2.30 7.85 -4.69
C GLY A 278 1.55 8.61 -3.58
N ASP A 279 0.33 8.21 -3.27
CA ASP A 279 -0.40 8.69 -2.10
C ASP A 279 -0.20 7.74 -0.90
N PRO A 280 0.32 8.21 0.26
CA PRO A 280 0.49 7.39 1.45
C PRO A 280 -0.77 6.67 1.94
N VAL A 281 -1.97 7.14 1.61
CA VAL A 281 -3.24 6.47 1.98
C VAL A 281 -3.39 5.10 1.32
N PHE A 282 -2.68 4.84 0.21
CA PHE A 282 -2.65 3.55 -0.47
C PHE A 282 -2.37 2.38 0.49
N TYR A 283 -1.41 2.55 1.38
CA TYR A 283 -0.99 1.51 2.31
C TYR A 283 -2.04 1.22 3.38
N PHE A 284 -2.87 2.20 3.74
CA PHE A 284 -4.04 2.02 4.61
C PHE A 284 -5.16 1.27 3.88
N ILE A 285 -5.41 1.60 2.61
CA ILE A 285 -6.40 0.90 1.79
C ILE A 285 -6.02 -0.57 1.67
N HIS A 286 -4.82 -0.86 1.20
CA HIS A 286 -4.38 -2.24 0.99
C HIS A 286 -4.18 -3.00 2.31
N GLY A 287 -3.80 -2.32 3.41
CA GLY A 287 -3.80 -2.88 4.75
C GLY A 287 -5.20 -3.33 5.20
N ALA A 288 -6.24 -2.52 4.92
CA ALA A 288 -7.63 -2.89 5.15
C ALA A 288 -8.05 -4.11 4.32
N LEU A 289 -7.71 -4.14 3.03
CA LEU A 289 -8.04 -5.28 2.15
C LEU A 289 -7.34 -6.57 2.57
N ASP A 290 -6.09 -6.50 3.00
CA ASP A 290 -5.34 -7.65 3.52
C ASP A 290 -5.97 -8.17 4.83
N LYS A 291 -6.41 -7.27 5.71
CA LYS A 291 -7.15 -7.62 6.93
C LYS A 291 -8.47 -8.33 6.59
N VAL A 292 -9.26 -7.79 5.66
CA VAL A 292 -10.53 -8.39 5.22
C VAL A 292 -10.28 -9.76 4.56
N TRP A 293 -9.21 -9.93 3.79
CA TRP A 293 -8.83 -11.23 3.25
C TRP A 293 -8.47 -12.23 4.36
N ASN A 294 -7.67 -11.82 5.33
CA ASN A 294 -7.36 -12.67 6.49
C ASN A 294 -8.62 -13.06 7.26
N ASP A 295 -9.55 -12.14 7.48
CA ASP A 295 -10.81 -12.43 8.17
C ASP A 295 -11.67 -13.43 7.40
N TRP A 296 -11.75 -13.26 6.08
CA TRP A 296 -12.43 -14.23 5.23
C TRP A 296 -11.74 -15.60 5.33
N GLN A 297 -10.41 -15.68 5.26
CA GLN A 297 -9.67 -16.94 5.41
C GLN A 297 -9.94 -17.60 6.76
N ARG A 298 -9.97 -16.84 7.87
CA ARG A 298 -10.13 -17.36 9.23
C ARG A 298 -11.54 -17.87 9.52
N ARG A 299 -12.55 -17.46 8.77
CA ARG A 299 -13.93 -18.03 8.90
C ARG A 299 -14.01 -19.52 8.57
N ASP A 300 -13.13 -20.02 7.68
CA ASP A 300 -13.00 -21.44 7.36
C ASP A 300 -11.55 -21.78 6.99
N TRP A 301 -10.66 -21.62 7.96
CA TRP A 301 -9.23 -21.77 7.74
C TRP A 301 -8.82 -23.10 7.12
N PRO A 302 -9.35 -24.28 7.54
CA PRO A 302 -8.96 -25.55 6.94
C PRO A 302 -9.17 -25.62 5.42
N ALA A 303 -10.26 -25.03 4.93
CA ALA A 303 -10.57 -24.98 3.51
C ALA A 303 -9.85 -23.79 2.81
N ARG A 304 -9.92 -22.59 3.41
CA ARG A 304 -9.51 -21.33 2.76
C ARG A 304 -8.02 -21.05 2.78
N LYS A 305 -7.23 -21.79 3.53
CA LYS A 305 -5.76 -21.65 3.52
C LYS A 305 -5.11 -22.05 2.20
N THR A 306 -5.82 -22.76 1.33
CA THR A 306 -5.35 -23.17 0.01
C THR A 306 -6.34 -22.81 -1.10
N ASP A 307 -7.44 -22.15 -0.76
CA ASP A 307 -8.41 -21.69 -1.75
C ASP A 307 -7.86 -20.46 -2.48
N ILE A 308 -7.52 -20.66 -3.73
CA ILE A 308 -6.98 -19.63 -4.65
C ILE A 308 -7.46 -19.93 -6.07
N GLY A 309 -7.60 -18.90 -6.88
CA GLY A 309 -8.06 -19.02 -8.27
C GLY A 309 -8.23 -17.65 -8.93
N GLY A 310 -8.94 -17.65 -10.04
CA GLY A 310 -9.14 -16.47 -10.87
C GLY A 310 -8.11 -16.37 -12.00
N PRO A 311 -8.35 -15.48 -12.98
CA PRO A 311 -7.55 -15.38 -14.19
C PRO A 311 -6.13 -14.84 -13.90
N ASP A 312 -5.16 -15.30 -14.67
CA ASP A 312 -3.78 -14.82 -14.64
C ASP A 312 -3.57 -13.52 -15.43
N VAL A 313 -4.59 -13.08 -16.17
CA VAL A 313 -4.58 -11.86 -16.98
C VAL A 313 -5.66 -10.88 -16.53
N ILE A 314 -5.37 -9.59 -16.70
CA ILE A 314 -6.34 -8.52 -16.42
C ILE A 314 -7.61 -8.71 -17.25
N PHE A 315 -8.78 -8.52 -16.65
CA PHE A 315 -10.10 -8.65 -17.27
C PHE A 315 -10.43 -10.04 -17.84
N GLY A 316 -9.70 -11.09 -17.44
CA GLY A 316 -10.19 -12.46 -17.61
C GLY A 316 -11.45 -12.70 -16.77
N TYR A 317 -12.30 -13.67 -17.17
CA TYR A 317 -13.51 -13.98 -16.39
C TYR A 317 -13.16 -14.33 -14.94
N PRO A 318 -13.86 -13.79 -13.92
CA PRO A 318 -15.12 -13.02 -13.95
C PRO A 318 -14.97 -11.50 -14.12
N PHE A 319 -13.77 -10.98 -14.31
CA PHE A 319 -13.48 -9.54 -14.45
C PHE A 319 -13.62 -9.01 -15.90
N ASN A 320 -14.44 -9.64 -16.71
CA ASN A 320 -14.59 -9.34 -18.13
C ASN A 320 -15.41 -8.08 -18.42
N TYR A 321 -15.11 -6.97 -17.73
CA TYR A 321 -15.86 -5.72 -17.82
C TYR A 321 -15.68 -4.96 -19.14
N THR A 322 -14.53 -5.12 -19.78
CA THR A 322 -14.19 -4.40 -21.00
C THR A 322 -13.78 -5.34 -22.14
N THR A 323 -13.19 -6.48 -21.81
CA THR A 323 -12.68 -7.49 -22.73
C THR A 323 -12.99 -8.87 -22.16
N ASN A 324 -12.75 -9.91 -22.94
CA ASN A 324 -12.85 -11.29 -22.47
C ASN A 324 -11.64 -12.07 -23.03
N PRO A 325 -10.42 -11.78 -22.53
CA PRO A 325 -9.21 -12.45 -22.99
C PRO A 325 -9.21 -13.93 -22.61
N ALA A 326 -8.48 -14.74 -23.36
CA ALA A 326 -8.15 -16.09 -22.93
C ALA A 326 -7.26 -16.02 -21.67
N TYR A 327 -7.48 -16.90 -20.72
CA TYR A 327 -6.76 -16.91 -19.44
C TYR A 327 -6.56 -18.33 -18.92
N GLU A 328 -5.62 -18.47 -18.00
CA GLU A 328 -5.49 -19.62 -17.11
C GLU A 328 -5.84 -19.23 -15.69
N ASN A 329 -6.34 -20.18 -14.88
CA ASN A 329 -6.53 -19.93 -13.46
C ASN A 329 -5.20 -20.01 -12.74
N ILE A 330 -4.94 -19.05 -11.87
CA ILE A 330 -3.78 -19.12 -10.99
C ILE A 330 -3.90 -20.27 -9.99
N THR A 331 -2.76 -20.78 -9.57
CA THR A 331 -2.62 -21.86 -8.59
C THR A 331 -1.69 -21.42 -7.45
N LEU A 332 -1.56 -22.25 -6.42
CA LEU A 332 -0.58 -22.04 -5.35
C LEU A 332 0.87 -21.93 -5.86
N GLN A 333 1.18 -22.48 -7.04
CA GLN A 333 2.51 -22.43 -7.67
C GLN A 333 2.69 -21.23 -8.62
N TYR A 334 1.69 -20.39 -8.78
CA TYR A 334 1.77 -19.20 -9.63
C TYR A 334 2.84 -18.25 -9.09
N SER A 335 3.73 -17.78 -9.98
CA SER A 335 4.83 -16.87 -9.63
C SER A 335 4.39 -15.43 -9.61
N LEU A 336 4.75 -14.73 -8.55
CA LEU A 336 4.49 -13.30 -8.31
C LEU A 336 5.81 -12.56 -8.38
N SER A 337 5.94 -11.58 -9.28
CA SER A 337 7.17 -10.83 -9.50
C SER A 337 7.16 -9.49 -8.77
N TYR A 338 8.33 -9.12 -8.23
CA TYR A 338 8.55 -7.86 -7.48
C TYR A 338 9.86 -7.20 -7.94
N PRO A 339 9.88 -6.64 -9.16
CA PRO A 339 11.08 -6.03 -9.72
C PRO A 339 11.70 -5.02 -8.74
N ASN A 340 13.03 -5.04 -8.61
CA ASN A 340 13.81 -4.19 -7.69
C ASN A 340 13.59 -4.41 -6.18
N PHE A 341 12.71 -5.33 -5.77
CA PHE A 341 12.44 -5.61 -4.35
C PHE A 341 12.78 -7.04 -3.92
N GLY A 342 13.33 -7.84 -4.81
CA GLY A 342 13.81 -9.18 -4.50
C GLY A 342 13.42 -10.23 -5.52
N LYS A 343 13.47 -11.47 -5.08
CA LYS A 343 13.11 -12.63 -5.91
C LYS A 343 11.60 -12.75 -6.08
N ASP A 344 11.20 -13.42 -7.13
CA ASP A 344 9.82 -13.86 -7.32
C ASP A 344 9.37 -14.77 -6.16
N MET A 345 8.12 -14.66 -5.78
CA MET A 345 7.46 -15.46 -4.75
C MET A 345 6.37 -16.30 -5.39
N ILE A 346 5.99 -17.40 -4.76
CA ILE A 346 4.81 -18.17 -5.20
C ILE A 346 3.59 -17.83 -4.33
N VAL A 347 2.41 -17.98 -4.90
CA VAL A 347 1.14 -17.70 -4.19
C VAL A 347 1.03 -18.50 -2.90
N ALA A 348 1.54 -19.75 -2.87
CA ALA A 348 1.54 -20.58 -1.65
C ALA A 348 2.18 -19.87 -0.44
N ASP A 349 3.24 -19.07 -0.67
CA ASP A 349 3.94 -18.33 0.38
C ASP A 349 3.09 -17.16 0.94
N MET A 350 2.07 -16.75 0.21
CA MET A 350 1.19 -15.61 0.57
C MET A 350 -0.05 -16.03 1.36
N MET A 351 -0.34 -17.34 1.48
CA MET A 351 -1.64 -17.80 1.99
C MET A 351 -1.78 -17.73 3.51
N ASP A 352 -0.68 -17.77 4.27
CA ASP A 352 -0.72 -17.77 5.73
C ASP A 352 0.15 -16.65 6.33
N ILE A 353 -0.48 -15.71 7.02
CA ILE A 353 0.22 -14.60 7.69
C ILE A 353 1.02 -15.05 8.91
N HIS A 354 0.82 -16.28 9.40
CA HIS A 354 1.61 -16.90 10.47
C HIS A 354 2.62 -17.94 9.94
N GLY A 355 2.77 -18.03 8.62
CA GLY A 355 3.62 -19.05 7.98
C GLY A 355 4.46 -18.49 6.84
N GLY A 356 5.34 -19.34 6.29
CA GLY A 356 6.21 -18.93 5.18
C GLY A 356 7.11 -17.76 5.58
N PRO A 357 7.13 -16.68 4.78
CA PRO A 357 7.93 -15.49 5.07
C PRO A 357 7.27 -14.53 6.08
N PHE A 358 6.01 -14.73 6.43
CA PHE A 358 5.23 -13.87 7.30
C PHE A 358 5.24 -14.31 8.75
N CYS A 359 5.15 -13.35 9.66
CA CYS A 359 4.88 -13.56 11.07
C CYS A 359 4.23 -12.29 11.64
N TYR A 360 2.98 -12.05 11.28
CA TYR A 360 2.19 -10.95 11.81
C TYR A 360 0.73 -11.37 12.06
N GLU A 361 0.02 -10.59 12.86
CA GLU A 361 -1.40 -10.72 13.11
C GLU A 361 -2.08 -9.37 13.19
N TYR A 362 -3.39 -9.34 12.94
CA TYR A 362 -4.24 -8.16 13.06
C TYR A 362 -4.97 -8.13 14.41
N LYS A 363 -5.00 -6.96 15.05
CA LYS A 363 -5.78 -6.68 16.27
C LYS A 363 -6.58 -5.41 16.15
#